data_f48fde2fd31aeed9a03fe2f557ec8ec4
#
_entry.id   f48fde2fd31aeed9a03fe2f557ec8ec4
#
_cell.length_a   1.000
_cell.length_b   1.000
_cell.length_c   1.000
_cell.angle_alpha   90.00
_cell.angle_beta   90.00
_cell.angle_gamma   90.00
#
_symmetry.space_group_name_H-M   'P 1'
#
loop_
_entity.id
_entity.type
_entity.pdbx_description
1 polymer ?
#
loop_
_entity_poly.entity_id
_entity_poly.type
_entity_poly.pdbx_seq_one_letter_code
_entity_poly.pdbx_strand_id
1 'polypeptide(L)'
;MRIKKVLIILFMLIFIFNISVSYGISDTPEISAESAILIDSSSEKVLYSKNESEKMYPASTTKILTAILTIENCNLDDVVTVPYEAIASIPSGYSVAALQAGEQLTVEQLLKVMLVHSANDAANVLAYHVSGSIDAFSNLMNQKVAELGLTNTHFTNPSGMHDENHYTTAYDLAIMMKYCMKNNTFRTLSGLKYCTIPATNKYDERVFNTTNELLIYDSREVSSNYYYKYAIAGKTGYTTQAKNCLVSVSNKDDLELICVVLSVGLYPNNLSAKFIDTKSLFDYGYNHYTIRKLREKSAIATQIEVSNGTKETRNLDLLISDDITVLIPQDDLETEFSPEIQIADNLLAPISQGQIIGKITYNINGIEYSSDLTASHSVEKSGFLTKIVQILLIILILFFLYKLLFEDHPKKKYRRKNNFY
;
A
#
# COMPACT_ATOMS: atom_id res chain seq x y z
N MET A 1 8.40 32.50 67.07
CA MET A 1 7.28 31.73 66.43
C MET A 1 6.71 32.39 65.16
N ARG A 2 6.62 33.70 65.06
CA ARG A 2 6.10 34.43 63.87
C ARG A 2 7.01 34.33 62.62
N ILE A 3 8.32 34.43 62.78
CA ILE A 3 9.28 34.38 61.65
C ILE A 3 9.33 33.01 60.96
N LYS A 4 9.21 31.88 61.69
CA LYS A 4 9.13 30.54 61.09
C LYS A 4 7.87 30.31 60.27
N LYS A 5 6.74 30.92 60.66
CA LYS A 5 5.49 30.83 59.87
C LYS A 5 5.56 31.64 58.60
N VAL A 6 6.19 32.81 58.61
CA VAL A 6 6.42 33.63 57.39
C VAL A 6 7.36 32.94 56.42
N LEU A 7 8.44 32.30 56.86
CA LEU A 7 9.36 31.52 56.03
C LEU A 7 8.71 30.29 55.39
N ILE A 8 7.79 29.60 56.11
CA ILE A 8 7.03 28.46 55.57
C ILE A 8 6.05 28.91 54.49
N ILE A 9 5.38 30.04 54.71
CA ILE A 9 4.42 30.60 53.71
C ILE A 9 5.21 31.10 52.48
N LEU A 10 6.39 31.70 52.63
CA LEU A 10 7.23 32.12 51.51
C LEU A 10 7.77 30.92 50.71
N PHE A 11 8.13 29.82 51.41
CA PHE A 11 8.56 28.58 50.77
C PHE A 11 7.41 27.87 50.03
N MET A 12 6.21 27.86 50.57
CA MET A 12 4.99 27.38 49.86
C MET A 12 4.63 28.24 48.66
N LEU A 13 4.78 29.56 48.73
CA LEU A 13 4.55 30.44 47.56
C LEU A 13 5.57 30.23 46.44
N ILE A 14 6.83 29.94 46.76
CA ILE A 14 7.86 29.62 45.76
C ILE A 14 7.56 28.28 45.08
N PHE A 15 6.97 27.30 45.77
CA PHE A 15 6.57 26.00 45.18
C PHE A 15 5.34 26.09 44.28
N ILE A 16 4.45 27.06 44.54
CA ILE A 16 3.25 27.24 43.70
C ILE A 16 3.56 27.94 42.38
N PHE A 17 4.66 28.70 42.29
CA PHE A 17 5.06 29.41 41.07
C PHE A 17 5.90 28.58 40.08
N ASN A 18 6.23 27.30 40.39
CA ASN A 18 6.94 26.41 39.50
C ASN A 18 6.01 25.37 38.80
N ILE A 19 4.72 25.61 38.77
CA ILE A 19 3.87 24.90 37.82
C ILE A 19 4.10 25.57 36.46
N SER A 20 5.13 25.12 35.76
CA SER A 20 5.25 25.33 34.32
C SER A 20 4.03 24.64 33.71
N VAL A 21 2.95 25.38 33.48
CA VAL A 21 1.88 24.94 32.59
C VAL A 21 2.55 24.93 31.22
N SER A 22 3.08 23.78 30.86
CA SER A 22 3.42 23.49 29.47
C SER A 22 2.06 23.49 28.75
N TYR A 23 1.69 24.62 28.19
CA TYR A 23 0.74 24.62 27.11
C TYR A 23 1.43 23.84 26.00
N GLY A 24 1.13 22.56 25.89
CA GLY A 24 1.39 21.83 24.69
C GLY A 24 0.65 22.59 23.59
N ILE A 25 1.35 23.40 22.82
CA ILE A 25 0.85 23.89 21.55
C ILE A 25 0.53 22.58 20.81
N SER A 26 -0.76 22.34 20.56
CA SER A 26 -1.15 21.22 19.73
C SER A 26 -0.45 21.45 18.39
N ASP A 27 0.53 20.60 18.07
CA ASP A 27 1.29 20.65 16.81
C ASP A 27 0.41 20.26 15.62
N THR A 28 -0.87 19.99 15.90
CA THR A 28 -1.89 19.59 14.94
C THR A 28 -2.25 20.80 14.07
N PRO A 29 -2.11 20.73 12.73
CA PRO A 29 -2.35 21.87 11.86
C PRO A 29 -3.81 22.29 11.89
N GLU A 30 -4.04 23.59 12.01
CA GLU A 30 -5.37 24.19 11.75
C GLU A 30 -5.60 24.26 10.25
N ILE A 31 -6.66 23.62 9.77
CA ILE A 31 -7.05 23.60 8.36
C ILE A 31 -8.46 24.12 8.17
N SER A 32 -8.70 24.71 6.99
CA SER A 32 -9.99 25.29 6.61
C SER A 32 -10.98 24.27 6.04
N ALA A 33 -10.51 23.09 5.64
CA ALA A 33 -11.36 21.98 5.17
C ALA A 33 -12.40 21.59 6.23
N GLU A 34 -13.63 21.34 5.81
CA GLU A 34 -14.68 20.83 6.69
C GLU A 34 -14.48 19.37 7.05
N SER A 35 -14.00 18.56 6.07
CA SER A 35 -13.61 17.17 6.26
C SER A 35 -12.23 16.93 5.68
N ALA A 36 -11.38 16.20 6.39
CA ALA A 36 -10.04 15.86 5.95
C ALA A 36 -9.50 14.58 6.59
N ILE A 37 -8.55 13.94 5.90
CA ILE A 37 -7.79 12.81 6.41
C ILE A 37 -6.37 12.83 5.83
N LEU A 38 -5.41 12.38 6.63
CA LEU A 38 -4.06 12.04 6.22
C LEU A 38 -3.78 10.61 6.67
N ILE A 39 -3.42 9.74 5.72
CA ILE A 39 -3.05 8.36 6.01
C ILE A 39 -1.66 8.01 5.46
N ASP A 40 -1.01 7.04 6.11
CA ASP A 40 0.08 6.29 5.50
C ASP A 40 -0.49 5.32 4.46
N SER A 41 0.02 5.38 3.22
CA SER A 41 -0.46 4.57 2.10
C SER A 41 -0.22 3.07 2.30
N SER A 42 0.81 2.68 3.04
CA SER A 42 1.17 1.28 3.25
C SER A 42 0.32 0.61 4.33
N SER A 43 0.26 1.19 5.51
CA SER A 43 -0.39 0.61 6.70
C SER A 43 -1.85 1.06 6.90
N GLU A 44 -2.33 2.04 6.13
CA GLU A 44 -3.63 2.73 6.32
C GLU A 44 -3.75 3.47 7.66
N LYS A 45 -2.64 3.60 8.41
CA LYS A 45 -2.67 4.34 9.67
C LYS A 45 -3.12 5.77 9.44
N VAL A 46 -4.16 6.17 10.16
CA VAL A 46 -4.63 7.55 10.18
C VAL A 46 -3.67 8.39 11.02
N LEU A 47 -3.05 9.39 10.38
CA LEU A 47 -2.11 10.31 11.02
C LEU A 47 -2.81 11.61 11.46
N TYR A 48 -3.82 12.01 10.71
CA TYR A 48 -4.69 13.15 11.00
C TYR A 48 -6.09 12.86 10.51
N SER A 49 -7.10 13.27 11.25
CA SER A 49 -8.50 13.23 10.81
C SER A 49 -9.31 14.40 11.34
N LYS A 50 -10.27 14.82 10.52
CA LYS A 50 -11.28 15.82 10.84
C LYS A 50 -12.55 15.47 10.08
N ASN A 51 -13.60 15.06 10.76
CA ASN A 51 -14.89 14.67 10.16
C ASN A 51 -14.73 13.70 8.98
N GLU A 52 -13.76 12.78 9.04
CA GLU A 52 -13.32 11.94 7.95
C GLU A 52 -14.38 10.97 7.43
N SER A 53 -15.39 10.69 8.28
CA SER A 53 -16.49 9.77 7.97
C SER A 53 -17.78 10.50 7.58
N GLU A 54 -17.79 11.84 7.57
CA GLU A 54 -18.94 12.62 7.14
C GLU A 54 -19.14 12.55 5.63
N LYS A 55 -20.39 12.42 5.20
CA LYS A 55 -20.76 12.41 3.79
C LYS A 55 -20.61 13.80 3.18
N MET A 56 -19.77 13.89 2.16
CA MET A 56 -19.44 15.11 1.44
C MET A 56 -19.64 14.91 -0.06
N TYR A 57 -19.82 15.99 -0.80
CA TYR A 57 -19.84 15.97 -2.26
C TYR A 57 -18.39 15.94 -2.78
N PRO A 58 -18.01 14.92 -3.60
CA PRO A 58 -16.62 14.76 -4.07
C PRO A 58 -16.23 15.73 -5.20
N ALA A 59 -17.19 16.26 -5.94
CA ALA A 59 -16.92 16.92 -7.21
C ALA A 59 -16.02 16.05 -8.11
N SER A 60 -15.11 16.64 -8.86
CA SER A 60 -14.25 15.93 -9.82
C SER A 60 -13.20 15.00 -9.20
N THR A 61 -13.12 14.85 -7.87
CA THR A 61 -12.32 13.75 -7.28
C THR A 61 -12.92 12.37 -7.61
N THR A 62 -14.20 12.30 -7.97
CA THR A 62 -14.89 11.14 -8.56
C THR A 62 -14.09 10.49 -9.69
N LYS A 63 -13.39 11.29 -10.50
CA LYS A 63 -12.63 10.82 -11.67
C LYS A 63 -11.45 9.89 -11.31
N ILE A 64 -11.08 9.81 -10.04
CA ILE A 64 -10.13 8.81 -9.52
C ILE A 64 -10.68 7.40 -9.80
N LEU A 65 -11.93 7.14 -9.42
CA LEU A 65 -12.55 5.84 -9.64
C LEU A 65 -12.86 5.61 -11.13
N THR A 66 -13.29 6.63 -11.85
CA THR A 66 -13.50 6.54 -13.30
C THR A 66 -12.24 6.13 -14.04
N ALA A 67 -11.09 6.68 -13.65
CA ALA A 67 -9.82 6.36 -14.28
C ALA A 67 -9.42 4.91 -14.04
N ILE A 68 -9.47 4.43 -12.79
CA ILE A 68 -9.03 3.07 -12.49
C ILE A 68 -9.97 2.03 -13.13
N LEU A 69 -11.27 2.26 -13.13
CA LEU A 69 -12.22 1.37 -13.79
C LEU A 69 -12.00 1.32 -15.31
N THR A 70 -11.65 2.44 -15.92
CA THR A 70 -11.29 2.47 -17.34
C THR A 70 -10.03 1.66 -17.61
N ILE A 71 -8.97 1.86 -16.80
CA ILE A 71 -7.69 1.15 -16.93
C ILE A 71 -7.86 -0.37 -16.73
N GLU A 72 -8.74 -0.78 -15.83
CA GLU A 72 -9.01 -2.21 -15.55
C GLU A 72 -9.84 -2.90 -16.63
N ASN A 73 -10.62 -2.16 -17.45
CA ASN A 73 -11.58 -2.72 -18.40
C ASN A 73 -11.27 -2.46 -19.86
N CYS A 74 -10.24 -1.65 -20.20
CA CYS A 74 -9.92 -1.29 -21.58
C CYS A 74 -8.41 -1.39 -21.84
N ASN A 75 -8.04 -1.56 -23.12
CA ASN A 75 -6.67 -1.33 -23.55
C ASN A 75 -6.43 0.17 -23.77
N LEU A 76 -5.27 0.66 -23.40
CA LEU A 76 -4.94 2.10 -23.51
C LEU A 76 -4.91 2.59 -24.96
N ASP A 77 -4.58 1.71 -25.90
CA ASP A 77 -4.48 2.00 -27.33
C ASP A 77 -5.81 1.87 -28.07
N ASP A 78 -6.90 1.40 -27.40
CA ASP A 78 -8.21 1.32 -28.02
C ASP A 78 -8.66 2.69 -28.50
N VAL A 79 -9.09 2.78 -29.78
CA VAL A 79 -9.58 4.03 -30.37
C VAL A 79 -11.08 4.17 -30.09
N VAL A 80 -11.43 5.22 -29.39
CA VAL A 80 -12.79 5.57 -29.01
C VAL A 80 -13.31 6.63 -29.96
N THR A 81 -14.49 6.40 -30.53
CA THR A 81 -15.24 7.45 -31.26
C THR A 81 -16.20 8.12 -30.29
N VAL A 82 -16.07 9.44 -30.12
CA VAL A 82 -16.88 10.23 -29.19
C VAL A 82 -18.36 10.17 -29.56
N PRO A 83 -19.23 9.56 -28.72
CA PRO A 83 -20.67 9.57 -28.97
C PRO A 83 -21.28 10.93 -28.63
N TYR A 84 -22.26 11.37 -29.39
CA TYR A 84 -22.96 12.65 -29.15
C TYR A 84 -23.59 12.69 -27.75
N GLU A 85 -24.17 11.61 -27.30
CA GLU A 85 -24.86 11.48 -26.01
C GLU A 85 -23.93 11.71 -24.82
N ALA A 86 -22.65 11.36 -24.93
CA ALA A 86 -21.68 11.52 -23.85
C ALA A 86 -21.36 13.01 -23.59
N ILE A 87 -21.46 13.88 -24.60
CA ILE A 87 -21.08 15.28 -24.49
C ILE A 87 -22.27 16.23 -24.42
N ALA A 88 -23.42 15.84 -24.98
CA ALA A 88 -24.60 16.69 -25.10
C ALA A 88 -25.24 17.07 -23.75
N SER A 89 -25.05 16.25 -22.72
CA SER A 89 -25.65 16.44 -21.39
C SER A 89 -24.83 17.34 -20.47
N ILE A 90 -23.64 17.81 -20.89
CA ILE A 90 -22.75 18.61 -20.01
C ILE A 90 -23.17 20.06 -20.04
N PRO A 91 -23.57 20.64 -18.90
CA PRO A 91 -23.94 22.05 -18.85
C PRO A 91 -22.75 22.99 -19.12
N SER A 92 -23.05 24.16 -19.63
CA SER A 92 -22.07 25.25 -19.82
C SER A 92 -21.39 25.60 -18.47
N GLY A 93 -20.09 25.92 -18.50
CA GLY A 93 -19.31 26.29 -17.32
C GLY A 93 -18.58 25.16 -16.62
N TYR A 94 -18.82 23.89 -17.01
CA TYR A 94 -18.02 22.76 -16.54
C TYR A 94 -16.72 22.62 -17.37
N SER A 95 -15.66 22.05 -16.73
CA SER A 95 -14.40 21.79 -17.43
C SER A 95 -14.59 20.70 -18.49
N VAL A 96 -14.18 20.96 -19.72
CA VAL A 96 -14.26 20.06 -20.88
C VAL A 96 -12.99 20.16 -21.71
N ALA A 97 -12.65 19.10 -22.44
CA ALA A 97 -11.62 19.10 -23.47
C ALA A 97 -12.15 19.61 -24.83
N ALA A 98 -13.40 20.05 -24.89
CA ALA A 98 -14.14 20.45 -26.08
C ALA A 98 -14.20 19.34 -27.14
N LEU A 99 -14.41 18.09 -26.71
CA LEU A 99 -14.55 16.94 -27.61
C LEU A 99 -15.76 17.11 -28.53
N GLN A 100 -15.62 16.69 -29.77
CA GLN A 100 -16.69 16.74 -30.77
C GLN A 100 -17.25 15.34 -31.06
N ALA A 101 -18.56 15.24 -31.30
CA ALA A 101 -19.18 14.00 -31.74
C ALA A 101 -18.47 13.45 -33.01
N GLY A 102 -18.12 12.17 -32.98
CA GLY A 102 -17.35 11.51 -34.05
C GLY A 102 -15.85 11.80 -34.03
N GLU A 103 -15.33 12.51 -33.04
CA GLU A 103 -13.90 12.65 -32.82
C GLU A 103 -13.30 11.30 -32.36
N GLN A 104 -12.09 10.98 -32.80
CA GLN A 104 -11.41 9.72 -32.48
C GLN A 104 -10.18 9.98 -31.62
N LEU A 105 -10.16 9.40 -30.43
CA LEU A 105 -9.05 9.46 -29.48
C LEU A 105 -8.78 8.09 -28.89
N THR A 106 -7.56 7.86 -28.43
CA THR A 106 -7.27 6.63 -27.66
C THR A 106 -7.80 6.73 -26.21
N VAL A 107 -8.03 5.60 -25.58
CA VAL A 107 -8.39 5.53 -24.15
C VAL A 107 -7.34 6.28 -23.32
N GLU A 108 -6.03 6.14 -23.62
CA GLU A 108 -4.97 6.85 -22.94
C GLU A 108 -5.08 8.37 -23.07
N GLN A 109 -5.39 8.89 -24.26
CA GLN A 109 -5.58 10.32 -24.50
C GLN A 109 -6.77 10.87 -23.69
N LEU A 110 -7.87 10.13 -23.65
CA LEU A 110 -9.05 10.50 -22.86
C LEU A 110 -8.74 10.48 -21.34
N LEU A 111 -8.04 9.45 -20.84
CA LEU A 111 -7.60 9.38 -19.45
C LEU A 111 -6.67 10.53 -19.07
N LYS A 112 -5.71 10.87 -19.93
CA LYS A 112 -4.80 12.01 -19.73
C LYS A 112 -5.56 13.30 -19.56
N VAL A 113 -6.43 13.66 -20.49
CA VAL A 113 -7.16 14.95 -20.39
C VAL A 113 -8.19 14.95 -19.27
N MET A 114 -8.79 13.81 -18.93
CA MET A 114 -9.69 13.65 -17.79
C MET A 114 -8.97 13.91 -16.45
N LEU A 115 -7.79 13.32 -16.26
CA LEU A 115 -7.04 13.46 -15.00
C LEU A 115 -6.34 14.80 -14.89
N VAL A 116 -5.69 15.27 -15.96
CA VAL A 116 -4.89 16.49 -16.00
C VAL A 116 -5.80 17.74 -15.99
N HIS A 117 -6.70 17.86 -16.96
CA HIS A 117 -7.56 19.03 -17.15
C HIS A 117 -8.91 18.91 -16.46
N SER A 118 -9.21 17.75 -15.87
CA SER A 118 -10.50 17.49 -15.24
C SER A 118 -11.69 17.44 -16.20
N ALA A 119 -11.46 17.11 -17.48
CA ALA A 119 -12.44 17.13 -18.55
C ALA A 119 -13.63 16.20 -18.28
N ASN A 120 -14.85 16.76 -18.19
CA ASN A 120 -16.07 16.00 -17.93
C ASN A 120 -16.54 15.22 -19.17
N ASP A 121 -16.36 15.79 -20.36
CA ASP A 121 -16.64 15.13 -21.64
C ASP A 121 -15.80 13.86 -21.80
N ALA A 122 -14.49 13.90 -21.48
CA ALA A 122 -13.65 12.73 -21.50
C ALA A 122 -14.11 11.65 -20.49
N ALA A 123 -14.53 12.07 -19.29
CA ALA A 123 -15.07 11.11 -18.30
C ALA A 123 -16.32 10.40 -18.80
N ASN A 124 -17.26 11.15 -19.38
CA ASN A 124 -18.48 10.57 -19.94
C ASN A 124 -18.18 9.67 -21.15
N VAL A 125 -17.29 10.08 -22.06
CA VAL A 125 -16.89 9.26 -23.22
C VAL A 125 -16.29 7.93 -22.78
N LEU A 126 -15.41 7.95 -21.77
CA LEU A 126 -14.84 6.72 -21.20
C LEU A 126 -15.92 5.84 -20.56
N ALA A 127 -16.88 6.43 -19.83
CA ALA A 127 -17.99 5.69 -19.25
C ALA A 127 -18.87 5.00 -20.31
N TYR A 128 -19.19 5.69 -21.42
CA TYR A 128 -19.88 5.10 -22.54
C TYR A 128 -19.08 3.97 -23.20
N HIS A 129 -17.76 4.16 -23.34
CA HIS A 129 -16.89 3.14 -23.94
C HIS A 129 -16.83 1.87 -23.09
N VAL A 130 -16.70 1.99 -21.77
CA VAL A 130 -16.60 0.86 -20.84
C VAL A 130 -17.93 0.14 -20.65
N SER A 131 -19.05 0.86 -20.53
CA SER A 131 -20.32 0.31 -20.03
C SER A 131 -21.53 0.62 -20.93
N GLY A 132 -21.36 1.37 -22.01
CA GLY A 132 -22.43 1.72 -22.97
C GLY A 132 -23.36 2.84 -22.51
N SER A 133 -23.36 3.25 -21.24
CA SER A 133 -24.14 4.38 -20.72
C SER A 133 -23.57 4.90 -19.39
N ILE A 134 -23.96 6.12 -19.03
CA ILE A 134 -23.62 6.72 -17.72
C ILE A 134 -24.17 5.88 -16.57
N ASP A 135 -25.43 5.45 -16.66
CA ASP A 135 -26.08 4.67 -15.61
C ASP A 135 -25.40 3.31 -15.39
N ALA A 136 -25.08 2.60 -16.49
CA ALA A 136 -24.37 1.33 -16.41
C ALA A 136 -22.97 1.50 -15.81
N PHE A 137 -22.26 2.58 -16.14
CA PHE A 137 -20.97 2.89 -15.56
C PHE A 137 -21.07 3.27 -14.08
N SER A 138 -22.11 4.03 -13.68
CA SER A 138 -22.38 4.37 -12.29
C SER A 138 -22.64 3.12 -11.45
N ASN A 139 -23.36 2.13 -12.02
CA ASN A 139 -23.54 0.83 -11.37
C ASN A 139 -22.17 0.10 -11.18
N LEU A 140 -21.30 0.13 -12.19
CA LEU A 140 -19.95 -0.43 -12.10
C LEU A 140 -19.12 0.30 -11.03
N MET A 141 -19.24 1.63 -10.93
CA MET A 141 -18.59 2.42 -9.87
C MET A 141 -19.06 1.97 -8.49
N ASN A 142 -20.36 1.85 -8.27
CA ASN A 142 -20.91 1.45 -6.98
C ASN A 142 -20.62 -0.02 -6.64
N GLN A 143 -20.48 -0.89 -7.62
CA GLN A 143 -19.99 -2.25 -7.43
C GLN A 143 -18.54 -2.23 -6.91
N LYS A 144 -17.64 -1.45 -7.51
CA LYS A 144 -16.26 -1.30 -7.05
C LYS A 144 -16.18 -0.69 -5.64
N VAL A 145 -17.03 0.29 -5.33
CA VAL A 145 -17.17 0.87 -3.99
C VAL A 145 -17.51 -0.22 -2.97
N ALA A 146 -18.46 -1.10 -3.28
CA ALA A 146 -18.83 -2.22 -2.40
C ALA A 146 -17.70 -3.26 -2.27
N GLU A 147 -16.99 -3.59 -3.37
CA GLU A 147 -15.82 -4.48 -3.37
C GLU A 147 -14.69 -3.97 -2.47
N LEU A 148 -14.51 -2.65 -2.42
CA LEU A 148 -13.52 -2.00 -1.55
C LEU A 148 -14.01 -1.80 -0.11
N GLY A 149 -15.26 -2.18 0.20
CA GLY A 149 -15.85 -2.03 1.54
C GLY A 149 -16.21 -0.59 1.93
N LEU A 150 -16.35 0.33 0.96
CA LEU A 150 -16.60 1.75 1.18
C LEU A 150 -18.09 2.02 1.36
N THR A 151 -18.58 1.92 2.59
CA THR A 151 -20.03 1.92 2.89
C THR A 151 -20.68 3.30 2.89
N ASN A 152 -19.89 4.38 2.89
CA ASN A 152 -20.40 5.75 2.93
C ASN A 152 -20.22 6.50 1.61
N THR A 153 -20.08 5.78 0.50
CA THR A 153 -19.87 6.33 -0.83
C THR A 153 -20.94 5.84 -1.80
N HIS A 154 -21.45 6.75 -2.64
CA HIS A 154 -22.34 6.42 -3.73
C HIS A 154 -22.12 7.40 -4.89
N PHE A 155 -21.97 6.88 -6.09
CA PHE A 155 -21.74 7.65 -7.32
C PHE A 155 -22.92 7.52 -8.29
N THR A 156 -23.36 8.64 -8.86
CA THR A 156 -24.43 8.73 -9.86
C THR A 156 -23.92 9.07 -11.27
N ASN A 157 -22.64 9.46 -11.39
CA ASN A 157 -22.04 9.81 -12.68
C ASN A 157 -20.50 9.70 -12.62
N PRO A 158 -19.80 9.57 -13.78
CA PRO A 158 -18.35 9.35 -13.83
C PRO A 158 -17.53 10.62 -13.64
N SER A 159 -18.13 11.80 -13.66
CA SER A 159 -17.44 13.09 -13.73
C SER A 159 -17.40 13.83 -12.40
N GLY A 160 -18.32 13.52 -11.47
CA GLY A 160 -18.51 14.25 -10.21
C GLY A 160 -19.35 15.52 -10.38
N MET A 161 -20.16 15.60 -11.41
CA MET A 161 -21.23 16.61 -11.50
C MET A 161 -22.18 16.44 -10.33
N HIS A 162 -22.67 17.56 -9.81
CA HIS A 162 -23.48 17.54 -8.59
C HIS A 162 -24.80 16.79 -8.76
N ASP A 163 -25.06 15.93 -7.80
CA ASP A 163 -26.32 15.23 -7.55
C ASP A 163 -26.41 15.00 -6.04
N GLU A 164 -27.60 15.10 -5.46
CA GLU A 164 -27.78 14.91 -4.01
C GLU A 164 -27.41 13.49 -3.53
N ASN A 165 -27.52 12.49 -4.41
CA ASN A 165 -27.14 11.12 -4.13
C ASN A 165 -25.69 10.78 -4.50
N HIS A 166 -24.90 11.77 -4.96
CA HIS A 166 -23.51 11.62 -5.34
C HIS A 166 -22.60 12.09 -4.20
N TYR A 167 -22.25 11.20 -3.29
CA TYR A 167 -21.51 11.52 -2.08
C TYR A 167 -20.41 10.50 -1.76
N THR A 168 -19.48 10.92 -0.93
CA THR A 168 -18.37 10.11 -0.41
C THR A 168 -17.93 10.65 0.95
N THR A 169 -16.89 10.05 1.55
CA THR A 169 -16.21 10.56 2.75
C THR A 169 -14.72 10.79 2.46
N ALA A 170 -14.04 11.56 3.30
CA ALA A 170 -12.59 11.72 3.15
C ALA A 170 -11.86 10.37 3.35
N TYR A 171 -12.34 9.54 4.27
CA TYR A 171 -11.81 8.20 4.49
C TYR A 171 -11.98 7.31 3.25
N ASP A 172 -13.19 7.21 2.71
CA ASP A 172 -13.47 6.35 1.55
C ASP A 172 -12.63 6.78 0.33
N LEU A 173 -12.47 8.11 0.09
CA LEU A 173 -11.61 8.62 -0.98
C LEU A 173 -10.12 8.30 -0.75
N ALA A 174 -9.65 8.32 0.49
CA ALA A 174 -8.26 7.95 0.80
C ALA A 174 -8.01 6.48 0.50
N ILE A 175 -8.90 5.58 0.90
CA ILE A 175 -8.80 4.14 0.60
C ILE A 175 -8.92 3.88 -0.90
N MET A 176 -9.82 4.58 -1.59
CA MET A 176 -9.95 4.51 -3.05
C MET A 176 -8.66 4.96 -3.75
N MET A 177 -8.08 6.08 -3.31
CA MET A 177 -6.81 6.57 -3.86
C MET A 177 -5.67 5.58 -3.62
N LYS A 178 -5.57 5.00 -2.41
CA LYS A 178 -4.61 3.93 -2.10
C LYS A 178 -4.74 2.74 -3.07
N TYR A 179 -5.98 2.30 -3.33
CA TYR A 179 -6.23 1.22 -4.29
C TYR A 179 -5.70 1.60 -5.68
N CYS A 180 -6.03 2.80 -6.17
CA CYS A 180 -5.62 3.28 -7.49
C CYS A 180 -4.11 3.42 -7.61
N MET A 181 -3.42 3.88 -6.57
CA MET A 181 -1.97 4.08 -6.56
C MET A 181 -1.15 2.78 -6.68
N LYS A 182 -1.75 1.61 -6.45
CA LYS A 182 -1.12 0.31 -6.75
C LYS A 182 -0.98 0.03 -8.24
N ASN A 183 -1.75 0.72 -9.09
CA ASN A 183 -1.69 0.59 -10.54
C ASN A 183 -0.69 1.62 -11.11
N ASN A 184 0.37 1.14 -11.75
CA ASN A 184 1.44 1.99 -12.29
C ASN A 184 0.95 2.96 -13.37
N THR A 185 -0.02 2.57 -14.21
CA THR A 185 -0.61 3.45 -15.22
C THR A 185 -1.36 4.60 -14.56
N PHE A 186 -2.23 4.31 -13.59
CA PHE A 186 -2.94 5.34 -12.84
C PHE A 186 -1.95 6.29 -12.14
N ARG A 187 -0.95 5.72 -11.44
CA ARG A 187 0.09 6.47 -10.74
C ARG A 187 0.80 7.46 -11.67
N THR A 188 1.18 7.01 -12.87
CA THR A 188 1.83 7.84 -13.88
C THR A 188 0.91 8.94 -14.39
N LEU A 189 -0.32 8.58 -14.78
CA LEU A 189 -1.25 9.54 -15.40
C LEU A 189 -1.74 10.61 -14.42
N SER A 190 -2.00 10.27 -13.15
CA SER A 190 -2.45 11.20 -12.12
C SER A 190 -1.36 12.17 -11.63
N GLY A 191 -0.08 11.90 -11.96
CA GLY A 191 1.06 12.75 -11.67
C GLY A 191 1.49 13.68 -12.81
N LEU A 192 0.82 13.63 -13.96
CA LEU A 192 1.17 14.47 -15.12
C LEU A 192 0.92 15.95 -14.83
N LYS A 193 1.89 16.78 -15.23
CA LYS A 193 1.82 18.25 -15.11
C LYS A 193 1.08 18.89 -16.27
N TYR A 194 1.15 18.28 -17.43
CA TYR A 194 0.44 18.65 -18.66
C TYR A 194 0.24 17.40 -19.53
N CYS A 195 -0.67 17.50 -20.48
CA CYS A 195 -0.80 16.48 -21.52
C CYS A 195 -1.06 17.16 -22.88
N THR A 196 -0.59 16.49 -23.93
CA THR A 196 -0.85 16.87 -25.31
C THR A 196 -1.77 15.85 -25.95
N ILE A 197 -2.84 16.30 -26.57
CA ILE A 197 -3.67 15.52 -27.48
C ILE A 197 -3.19 15.87 -28.89
N PRO A 198 -2.59 14.97 -29.64
CA PRO A 198 -2.21 15.21 -31.02
C PRO A 198 -3.41 15.60 -31.89
N ALA A 199 -3.16 16.10 -33.11
CA ALA A 199 -4.24 16.38 -34.07
C ALA A 199 -5.09 15.13 -34.29
N THR A 200 -6.41 15.30 -34.23
CA THR A 200 -7.43 14.26 -34.45
C THR A 200 -8.12 14.44 -35.80
N ASN A 201 -9.09 13.61 -36.09
CA ASN A 201 -9.97 13.81 -37.28
C ASN A 201 -10.88 15.06 -37.17
N LYS A 202 -10.89 15.76 -36.04
CA LYS A 202 -11.76 16.91 -35.77
C LYS A 202 -11.04 18.18 -35.31
N TYR A 203 -9.87 18.05 -34.69
CA TYR A 203 -9.12 19.15 -34.10
C TYR A 203 -7.62 19.07 -34.41
N ASP A 204 -6.98 20.25 -34.43
CA ASP A 204 -5.53 20.35 -34.31
C ASP A 204 -5.05 19.92 -32.92
N GLU A 205 -3.73 19.90 -32.74
CA GLU A 205 -3.11 19.56 -31.46
C GLU A 205 -3.61 20.47 -30.32
N ARG A 206 -3.89 19.90 -29.18
CA ARG A 206 -4.34 20.60 -27.96
C ARG A 206 -3.44 20.25 -26.78
N VAL A 207 -3.02 21.27 -26.03
CA VAL A 207 -2.22 21.12 -24.81
C VAL A 207 -3.06 21.53 -23.59
N PHE A 208 -3.05 20.69 -22.56
CA PHE A 208 -3.78 20.91 -21.33
C PHE A 208 -2.84 20.86 -20.13
N ASN A 209 -2.99 21.81 -19.20
CA ASN A 209 -2.25 21.86 -17.95
C ASN A 209 -3.03 21.20 -16.81
N THR A 210 -2.29 20.69 -15.83
CA THR A 210 -2.90 20.13 -14.62
C THR A 210 -3.60 21.20 -13.79
N THR A 211 -4.70 20.79 -13.16
CA THR A 211 -5.41 21.59 -12.15
C THR A 211 -4.81 21.43 -10.75
N ASN A 212 -3.88 20.47 -10.56
CA ASN A 212 -3.20 20.24 -9.29
C ASN A 212 -1.91 21.06 -9.20
N GLU A 213 -2.00 22.23 -8.60
CA GLU A 213 -0.88 23.17 -8.49
C GLU A 213 0.24 22.68 -7.55
N LEU A 214 0.01 21.64 -6.74
CA LEU A 214 1.09 21.00 -5.96
C LEU A 214 2.17 20.38 -6.86
N LEU A 215 1.82 20.00 -8.10
CA LEU A 215 2.72 19.38 -9.07
C LEU A 215 3.48 20.40 -9.93
N ILE A 216 3.09 21.68 -9.94
CA ILE A 216 3.62 22.66 -10.88
C ILE A 216 4.85 23.33 -10.29
N TYR A 217 6.02 23.01 -10.83
CA TYR A 217 7.25 23.75 -10.64
C TYR A 217 7.59 24.49 -11.95
N ASP A 218 7.54 25.81 -11.95
CA ASP A 218 8.01 26.61 -13.07
C ASP A 218 9.33 27.31 -12.68
N SER A 219 10.39 26.98 -13.41
CA SER A 219 11.72 27.58 -13.24
C SER A 219 11.81 29.03 -13.75
N ARG A 220 10.75 29.55 -14.38
CA ARG A 220 10.68 30.87 -15.00
C ARG A 220 9.97 31.95 -14.15
N GLU A 221 10.17 31.90 -12.81
CA GLU A 221 9.68 32.92 -11.85
C GLU A 221 8.22 32.82 -11.40
N VAL A 222 7.43 31.92 -11.93
CA VAL A 222 6.07 31.69 -11.43
C VAL A 222 5.99 30.24 -10.96
N SER A 223 6.81 29.88 -9.95
CA SER A 223 6.44 28.68 -9.18
C SER A 223 5.06 28.97 -8.60
N SER A 224 4.10 28.09 -8.85
CA SER A 224 2.85 28.14 -8.10
C SER A 224 3.23 28.29 -6.63
N ASN A 225 2.70 29.27 -5.91
CA ASN A 225 2.89 29.43 -4.46
C ASN A 225 2.52 28.14 -3.68
N TYR A 226 1.95 27.17 -4.40
CA TYR A 226 1.46 25.90 -3.88
C TYR A 226 2.35 24.72 -4.20
N TYR A 227 3.39 24.84 -5.05
CA TYR A 227 4.27 23.71 -5.37
C TYR A 227 4.76 22.97 -4.12
N TYR A 228 4.65 21.64 -4.15
CA TYR A 228 5.13 20.77 -3.09
C TYR A 228 6.04 19.70 -3.68
N LYS A 229 7.33 19.78 -3.39
CA LYS A 229 8.38 18.96 -4.05
C LYS A 229 8.19 17.45 -3.91
N TYR A 230 7.43 17.02 -2.90
CA TYR A 230 7.16 15.62 -2.64
C TYR A 230 5.81 15.15 -3.22
N ALA A 231 4.97 16.03 -3.74
CA ALA A 231 3.72 15.64 -4.37
C ALA A 231 4.00 14.85 -5.65
N ILE A 232 3.34 13.70 -5.81
CA ILE A 232 3.56 12.77 -6.92
C ILE A 232 2.31 12.51 -7.75
N ALA A 233 1.12 12.69 -7.19
CA ALA A 233 -0.16 12.46 -7.86
C ALA A 233 -1.29 13.24 -7.18
N GLY A 234 -2.44 13.33 -7.83
CA GLY A 234 -3.65 13.85 -7.20
C GLY A 234 -4.73 14.26 -8.16
N LYS A 235 -5.90 14.61 -7.61
CA LYS A 235 -7.05 15.09 -8.35
C LYS A 235 -7.78 16.18 -7.57
N THR A 236 -7.99 17.33 -8.22
CA THR A 236 -8.81 18.43 -7.71
C THR A 236 -10.29 18.23 -8.02
N GLY A 237 -11.14 18.85 -7.24
CA GLY A 237 -12.58 18.95 -7.47
C GLY A 237 -13.12 20.32 -7.09
N TYR A 238 -14.16 20.76 -7.79
CA TYR A 238 -14.95 21.95 -7.46
C TYR A 238 -16.36 21.85 -8.05
N THR A 239 -17.34 22.08 -7.24
CA THR A 239 -18.69 22.53 -7.61
C THR A 239 -19.13 23.55 -6.56
N THR A 240 -20.18 24.31 -6.83
CA THR A 240 -20.70 25.28 -5.85
C THR A 240 -21.08 24.60 -4.54
N GLN A 241 -21.66 23.40 -4.61
CA GLN A 241 -22.11 22.63 -3.44
C GLN A 241 -20.96 21.92 -2.72
N ALA A 242 -20.00 21.35 -3.47
CA ALA A 242 -18.86 20.66 -2.89
C ALA A 242 -17.78 21.62 -2.37
N LYS A 243 -17.79 22.88 -2.80
CA LYS A 243 -16.67 23.82 -2.65
C LYS A 243 -15.38 23.22 -3.26
N ASN A 244 -14.22 23.58 -2.73
CA ASN A 244 -12.97 23.00 -3.21
C ASN A 244 -12.70 21.64 -2.55
N CYS A 245 -12.24 20.68 -3.35
CA CYS A 245 -11.81 19.34 -2.93
C CYS A 245 -10.45 19.02 -3.53
N LEU A 246 -9.64 18.25 -2.80
CA LEU A 246 -8.36 17.74 -3.29
C LEU A 246 -8.08 16.38 -2.65
N VAL A 247 -7.72 15.40 -3.49
CA VAL A 247 -7.04 14.18 -3.09
C VAL A 247 -5.63 14.26 -3.64
N SER A 248 -4.61 14.12 -2.82
CA SER A 248 -3.22 14.18 -3.24
C SER A 248 -2.38 13.12 -2.57
N VAL A 249 -1.33 12.71 -3.26
CA VAL A 249 -0.34 11.74 -2.77
C VAL A 249 1.03 12.40 -2.78
N SER A 250 1.77 12.20 -1.72
CA SER A 250 3.16 12.64 -1.62
C SER A 250 4.05 11.49 -1.17
N ASN A 251 5.33 11.51 -1.56
CA ASN A 251 6.32 10.54 -1.13
C ASN A 251 7.62 11.26 -0.75
N LYS A 252 8.09 11.00 0.47
CA LYS A 252 9.36 11.50 0.98
C LYS A 252 10.03 10.39 1.79
N ASP A 253 11.26 10.03 1.43
CA ASP A 253 12.08 9.05 2.15
C ASP A 253 11.32 7.73 2.41
N ASP A 254 10.69 7.19 1.35
CA ASP A 254 9.85 5.98 1.33
C ASP A 254 8.52 6.05 2.13
N LEU A 255 8.26 7.14 2.83
CA LEU A 255 6.96 7.39 3.45
C LEU A 255 6.00 7.98 2.41
N GLU A 256 5.04 7.18 1.95
CA GLU A 256 4.00 7.63 1.03
C GLU A 256 2.72 7.97 1.80
N LEU A 257 2.31 9.24 1.70
CA LEU A 257 1.14 9.78 2.37
C LEU A 257 0.03 10.12 1.38
N ILE A 258 -1.21 9.79 1.76
CA ILE A 258 -2.42 10.19 1.04
C ILE A 258 -3.16 11.20 1.89
N CYS A 259 -3.43 12.37 1.31
CA CYS A 259 -4.18 13.46 1.92
C CYS A 259 -5.46 13.71 1.14
N VAL A 260 -6.58 13.82 1.85
CA VAL A 260 -7.88 14.22 1.30
C VAL A 260 -8.39 15.42 2.08
N VAL A 261 -8.78 16.48 1.37
CA VAL A 261 -9.46 17.65 1.93
C VAL A 261 -10.73 17.93 1.13
N LEU A 262 -11.87 18.05 1.83
CA LEU A 262 -13.19 18.22 1.24
C LEU A 262 -13.88 19.47 1.82
N SER A 263 -14.75 20.07 1.01
CA SER A 263 -15.52 21.27 1.39
C SER A 263 -14.63 22.41 1.90
N VAL A 264 -13.57 22.70 1.14
CA VAL A 264 -12.58 23.72 1.50
C VAL A 264 -13.03 25.07 1.00
N GLY A 265 -13.10 26.06 1.91
CA GLY A 265 -13.39 27.45 1.59
C GLY A 265 -12.22 28.16 0.89
N LEU A 266 -12.29 29.49 0.85
CA LEU A 266 -11.20 30.34 0.42
C LEU A 266 -10.57 31.02 1.65
N TYR A 267 -9.25 31.10 1.68
CA TYR A 267 -8.56 31.95 2.65
C TYR A 267 -8.74 33.44 2.32
N PRO A 268 -8.56 34.34 3.29
CA PRO A 268 -8.42 35.75 3.02
C PRO A 268 -7.39 35.98 1.88
N ASN A 269 -7.65 36.91 0.96
CA ASN A 269 -6.84 37.18 -0.24
C ASN A 269 -6.96 36.19 -1.41
N ASN A 270 -8.06 35.43 -1.51
CA ASN A 270 -8.34 34.48 -2.60
C ASN A 270 -7.29 33.37 -2.77
N LEU A 271 -6.49 33.07 -1.74
CA LEU A 271 -5.57 31.94 -1.78
C LEU A 271 -6.35 30.63 -1.79
N SER A 272 -5.89 29.68 -2.58
CA SER A 272 -6.52 28.36 -2.69
C SER A 272 -6.21 27.50 -1.47
N ALA A 273 -7.10 27.54 -0.50
CA ALA A 273 -6.94 26.89 0.80
C ALA A 273 -6.69 25.37 0.68
N LYS A 274 -7.29 24.68 -0.30
CA LYS A 274 -7.09 23.25 -0.50
C LYS A 274 -5.62 22.84 -0.63
N PHE A 275 -4.79 23.66 -1.31
CA PHE A 275 -3.37 23.36 -1.46
C PHE A 275 -2.59 23.68 -0.18
N ILE A 276 -2.97 24.76 0.53
CA ILE A 276 -2.33 25.16 1.78
C ILE A 276 -2.62 24.10 2.85
N ASP A 277 -3.88 23.70 3.02
CA ASP A 277 -4.29 22.68 3.96
C ASP A 277 -3.56 21.34 3.69
N THR A 278 -3.52 20.93 2.41
CA THR A 278 -2.85 19.70 2.00
C THR A 278 -1.34 19.73 2.30
N LYS A 279 -0.65 20.85 2.03
CA LYS A 279 0.77 21.00 2.36
C LYS A 279 1.00 20.92 3.86
N SER A 280 0.18 21.64 4.65
CA SER A 280 0.28 21.61 6.12
C SER A 280 0.08 20.21 6.68
N LEU A 281 -0.85 19.43 6.12
CA LEU A 281 -1.06 18.04 6.52
C LEU A 281 0.10 17.12 6.12
N PHE A 282 0.67 17.29 4.92
CA PHE A 282 1.87 16.53 4.53
C PHE A 282 3.07 16.86 5.40
N ASP A 283 3.31 18.16 5.66
CA ASP A 283 4.40 18.58 6.55
C ASP A 283 4.20 18.04 7.97
N TYR A 284 2.96 18.05 8.49
CA TYR A 284 2.63 17.41 9.76
C TYR A 284 2.99 15.93 9.74
N GLY A 285 2.57 15.17 8.72
CA GLY A 285 2.90 13.76 8.60
C GLY A 285 4.39 13.50 8.61
N TYR A 286 5.18 14.21 7.79
CA TYR A 286 6.62 14.03 7.70
C TYR A 286 7.42 14.57 8.89
N ASN A 287 6.88 15.51 9.64
CA ASN A 287 7.55 16.02 10.85
C ASN A 287 7.31 15.13 12.06
N HIS A 288 6.21 14.36 12.08
CA HIS A 288 5.84 13.53 13.24
C HIS A 288 6.06 12.03 13.03
N TYR A 289 6.19 11.57 11.78
CA TYR A 289 6.28 10.15 11.47
C TYR A 289 7.41 9.87 10.49
N THR A 290 7.98 8.68 10.61
CA THR A 290 9.03 8.18 9.71
C THR A 290 8.89 6.69 9.48
N ILE A 291 9.52 6.21 8.42
CA ILE A 291 9.69 4.78 8.14
C ILE A 291 10.98 4.30 8.77
N ARG A 292 10.91 3.24 9.58
CA ARG A 292 12.07 2.57 10.13
C ARG A 292 12.11 1.12 9.66
N LYS A 293 13.25 0.72 9.12
CA LYS A 293 13.50 -0.68 8.79
C LYS A 293 13.95 -1.43 10.05
N LEU A 294 13.12 -2.37 10.51
CA LEU A 294 13.43 -3.19 11.69
C LEU A 294 14.27 -4.42 11.33
N ARG A 295 14.00 -5.02 10.17
CA ARG A 295 14.70 -6.21 9.67
C ARG A 295 14.87 -6.13 8.17
N GLU A 296 16.02 -6.61 7.72
CA GLU A 296 16.32 -6.73 6.30
C GLU A 296 15.95 -8.12 5.77
N LYS A 297 15.57 -8.16 4.52
CA LYS A 297 15.40 -9.41 3.76
C LYS A 297 16.66 -10.27 3.86
N SER A 298 16.49 -11.57 4.00
CA SER A 298 17.54 -12.58 4.16
C SER A 298 18.35 -12.47 5.46
N ALA A 299 18.02 -11.57 6.39
CA ALA A 299 18.61 -11.58 7.72
C ALA A 299 18.14 -12.83 8.49
N ILE A 300 19.01 -13.37 9.35
CA ILE A 300 18.67 -14.48 10.23
C ILE A 300 17.75 -13.97 11.34
N ALA A 301 16.54 -14.51 11.41
CA ALA A 301 15.58 -14.20 12.47
C ALA A 301 15.84 -15.07 13.72
N THR A 302 16.06 -16.36 13.51
CA THR A 302 16.34 -17.34 14.57
C THR A 302 16.95 -18.61 13.95
N GLN A 303 17.48 -19.47 14.81
CA GLN A 303 17.98 -20.80 14.45
C GLN A 303 17.17 -21.88 15.17
N ILE A 304 16.85 -22.95 14.46
CA ILE A 304 16.09 -24.10 14.99
C ILE A 304 16.80 -25.41 14.70
N GLU A 305 16.49 -26.44 15.47
CA GLU A 305 16.91 -27.82 15.20
C GLU A 305 15.74 -28.62 14.61
N VAL A 306 15.92 -29.15 13.39
CA VAL A 306 14.90 -29.93 12.69
C VAL A 306 15.01 -31.41 13.07
N SER A 307 13.90 -31.96 13.53
CA SER A 307 13.83 -33.41 13.91
C SER A 307 14.05 -34.33 12.70
N ASN A 308 14.72 -35.46 12.93
CA ASN A 308 15.08 -36.42 11.89
C ASN A 308 16.02 -35.90 10.79
N GLY A 309 16.64 -34.74 10.98
CA GLY A 309 17.66 -34.20 10.09
C GLY A 309 19.02 -34.86 10.30
N THR A 310 19.90 -34.81 9.28
CA THR A 310 21.32 -35.25 9.44
C THR A 310 22.06 -34.27 10.36
N LYS A 311 23.19 -34.73 10.95
CA LYS A 311 23.98 -33.85 11.84
C LYS A 311 24.48 -32.59 11.14
N GLU A 312 24.74 -32.68 9.83
CA GLU A 312 25.30 -31.63 9.00
C GLU A 312 24.25 -30.59 8.62
N THR A 313 22.96 -30.94 8.54
CA THR A 313 21.89 -30.09 8.00
C THR A 313 20.77 -29.74 8.98
N ARG A 314 20.70 -30.40 10.15
CA ARG A 314 19.56 -30.24 11.08
C ARG A 314 19.47 -28.88 11.75
N ASN A 315 20.60 -28.17 11.91
CA ASN A 315 20.60 -26.81 12.45
C ASN A 315 20.25 -25.87 11.32
N LEU A 316 19.03 -25.33 11.35
CA LEU A 316 18.46 -24.54 10.28
C LEU A 316 18.30 -23.08 10.71
N ASP A 317 18.93 -22.17 9.97
CA ASP A 317 18.67 -20.75 10.11
C ASP A 317 17.36 -20.39 9.37
N LEU A 318 16.50 -19.64 10.01
CA LEU A 318 15.29 -19.09 9.41
C LEU A 318 15.55 -17.67 8.95
N LEU A 319 15.39 -17.43 7.65
CA LEU A 319 15.65 -16.16 7.00
C LEU A 319 14.35 -15.39 6.80
N ILE A 320 14.41 -14.07 6.95
CA ILE A 320 13.32 -13.15 6.69
C ILE A 320 13.09 -13.05 5.18
N SER A 321 11.86 -13.27 4.72
CA SER A 321 11.50 -13.29 3.30
C SER A 321 11.50 -11.91 2.66
N ASP A 322 11.04 -10.89 3.40
CA ASP A 322 10.91 -9.52 2.92
C ASP A 322 11.29 -8.52 4.01
N ASP A 323 11.78 -7.33 3.62
CA ASP A 323 12.10 -6.25 4.56
C ASP A 323 10.89 -5.96 5.46
N ILE A 324 11.12 -5.83 6.77
CA ILE A 324 10.10 -5.36 7.72
C ILE A 324 10.35 -3.90 8.00
N THR A 325 9.54 -3.06 7.37
CA THR A 325 9.52 -1.61 7.56
C THR A 325 8.27 -1.19 8.31
N VAL A 326 8.42 -0.28 9.25
CA VAL A 326 7.34 0.14 10.14
C VAL A 326 7.22 1.65 10.16
N LEU A 327 5.98 2.12 10.27
CA LEU A 327 5.69 3.53 10.49
C LEU A 327 5.69 3.81 11.99
N ILE A 328 6.57 4.69 12.44
CA ILE A 328 6.70 5.09 13.85
C ILE A 328 6.68 6.61 14.00
N PRO A 329 6.29 7.13 15.18
CA PRO A 329 6.55 8.52 15.54
C PRO A 329 8.05 8.84 15.47
N GLN A 330 8.39 10.07 15.12
CA GLN A 330 9.80 10.53 15.12
C GLN A 330 10.47 10.37 16.50
N ASP A 331 9.70 10.55 17.57
CA ASP A 331 10.18 10.41 18.96
C ASP A 331 10.49 8.96 19.34
N ASP A 332 10.00 7.97 18.57
CA ASP A 332 10.18 6.54 18.81
C ASP A 332 11.37 5.92 18.04
N LEU A 333 12.23 6.75 17.43
CA LEU A 333 13.35 6.27 16.61
C LEU A 333 14.30 5.33 17.36
N GLU A 334 14.52 5.57 18.65
CA GLU A 334 15.40 4.77 19.50
C GLU A 334 14.66 3.65 20.26
N THR A 335 13.34 3.54 20.09
CA THR A 335 12.53 2.52 20.78
C THR A 335 12.84 1.13 20.21
N GLU A 336 13.17 0.17 21.08
CA GLU A 336 13.33 -1.23 20.71
C GLU A 336 11.98 -1.94 20.65
N PHE A 337 11.73 -2.63 19.54
CA PHE A 337 10.54 -3.44 19.34
C PHE A 337 10.92 -4.92 19.36
N SER A 338 10.20 -5.71 20.15
CA SER A 338 10.39 -7.16 20.23
C SER A 338 9.42 -7.86 19.28
N PRO A 339 9.92 -8.79 18.43
CA PRO A 339 9.06 -9.57 17.56
C PRO A 339 8.42 -10.75 18.30
N GLU A 340 7.29 -11.19 17.81
CA GLU A 340 6.74 -12.52 18.03
C GLU A 340 7.16 -13.41 16.84
N ILE A 341 7.74 -14.59 17.15
CA ILE A 341 8.16 -15.57 16.15
C ILE A 341 7.28 -16.80 16.32
N GLN A 342 6.50 -17.11 15.31
CA GLN A 342 5.67 -18.30 15.23
C GLN A 342 6.29 -19.27 14.23
N ILE A 343 6.57 -20.50 14.68
CA ILE A 343 7.20 -21.56 13.88
C ILE A 343 6.21 -22.72 13.78
N ALA A 344 6.14 -23.36 12.62
CA ALA A 344 5.29 -24.51 12.40
C ALA A 344 5.63 -25.66 13.39
N ASP A 345 4.61 -26.26 13.98
CA ASP A 345 4.76 -27.38 14.91
C ASP A 345 5.33 -28.62 14.20
N ASN A 346 6.08 -29.43 14.95
CA ASN A 346 6.56 -30.76 14.52
C ASN A 346 7.34 -30.76 13.19
N LEU A 347 8.28 -29.82 13.03
CA LEU A 347 9.16 -29.79 11.86
C LEU A 347 10.02 -31.04 11.75
N LEU A 348 9.79 -31.78 10.67
CA LEU A 348 10.48 -33.02 10.35
C LEU A 348 11.22 -32.90 9.01
N ALA A 349 12.44 -33.42 8.95
CA ALA A 349 13.16 -33.55 7.69
C ALA A 349 12.45 -34.57 6.74
N PRO A 350 12.48 -34.37 5.41
CA PRO A 350 13.25 -33.34 4.71
C PRO A 350 12.55 -31.99 4.66
N ILE A 351 13.35 -30.91 4.62
CA ILE A 351 12.90 -29.54 4.37
C ILE A 351 13.66 -29.01 3.16
N SER A 352 12.99 -28.29 2.27
CA SER A 352 13.64 -27.68 1.11
C SER A 352 14.12 -26.26 1.42
N GLN A 353 15.24 -25.84 0.85
CA GLN A 353 15.68 -24.45 0.89
C GLN A 353 14.58 -23.52 0.36
N GLY A 354 14.33 -22.39 1.04
CA GLY A 354 13.28 -21.44 0.69
C GLY A 354 11.87 -21.85 1.11
N GLN A 355 11.68 -23.03 1.71
CA GLN A 355 10.38 -23.45 2.27
C GLN A 355 9.99 -22.52 3.42
N ILE A 356 8.73 -22.05 3.43
CA ILE A 356 8.17 -21.24 4.52
C ILE A 356 8.01 -22.16 5.75
N ILE A 357 8.61 -21.76 6.86
CA ILE A 357 8.66 -22.50 8.13
C ILE A 357 7.88 -21.81 9.23
N GLY A 358 7.71 -20.51 9.14
CA GLY A 358 7.05 -19.71 10.16
C GLY A 358 6.84 -18.28 9.73
N LYS A 359 6.54 -17.44 10.70
CA LYS A 359 6.28 -16.00 10.53
C LYS A 359 6.92 -15.21 11.66
N ILE A 360 7.50 -14.08 11.37
CA ILE A 360 7.92 -13.07 12.35
C ILE A 360 6.96 -11.89 12.29
N THR A 361 6.51 -11.41 13.45
CA THR A 361 5.49 -10.37 13.56
C THR A 361 5.91 -9.33 14.60
N TYR A 362 5.76 -8.06 14.27
CA TYR A 362 5.84 -6.92 15.18
C TYR A 362 4.47 -6.29 15.29
N ASN A 363 3.97 -6.10 16.51
CA ASN A 363 2.75 -5.32 16.77
C ASN A 363 3.17 -3.96 17.33
N ILE A 364 2.97 -2.91 16.53
CA ILE A 364 3.37 -1.54 16.90
C ILE A 364 2.15 -0.63 16.81
N ASN A 365 1.73 -0.11 17.95
CA ASN A 365 0.56 0.76 18.06
C ASN A 365 -0.72 0.16 17.44
N GLY A 366 -0.89 -1.18 17.58
CA GLY A 366 -2.07 -1.90 17.08
C GLY A 366 -1.98 -2.28 15.59
N ILE A 367 -0.88 -1.98 14.91
CA ILE A 367 -0.63 -2.38 13.52
C ILE A 367 0.33 -3.56 13.51
N GLU A 368 -0.04 -4.59 12.76
CA GLU A 368 0.78 -5.78 12.56
C GLU A 368 1.69 -5.63 11.34
N TYR A 369 3.00 -5.74 11.54
CA TYR A 369 4.02 -5.78 10.51
C TYR A 369 4.69 -7.15 10.53
N SER A 370 4.69 -7.87 9.44
CA SER A 370 5.17 -9.25 9.45
C SER A 370 5.86 -9.66 8.15
N SER A 371 6.67 -10.71 8.25
CA SER A 371 7.30 -11.38 7.12
C SER A 371 7.32 -12.88 7.37
N ASP A 372 7.26 -13.67 6.29
CA ASP A 372 7.46 -15.11 6.36
C ASP A 372 8.92 -15.43 6.72
N LEU A 373 9.12 -16.57 7.40
CA LEU A 373 10.41 -17.11 7.71
C LEU A 373 10.67 -18.34 6.84
N THR A 374 11.76 -18.32 6.09
CA THR A 374 12.13 -19.35 5.13
C THR A 374 13.39 -20.09 5.52
N ALA A 375 13.49 -21.36 5.12
CA ALA A 375 14.66 -22.20 5.34
C ALA A 375 15.88 -21.69 4.56
N SER A 376 17.01 -21.44 5.25
CA SER A 376 18.27 -20.99 4.64
C SER A 376 18.92 -22.02 3.74
N HIS A 377 18.72 -23.30 4.03
CA HIS A 377 19.23 -24.44 3.27
C HIS A 377 18.29 -25.64 3.38
N SER A 378 18.52 -26.67 2.57
CA SER A 378 17.76 -27.92 2.64
C SER A 378 18.21 -28.77 3.82
N VAL A 379 17.27 -29.36 4.56
CA VAL A 379 17.54 -30.31 5.63
C VAL A 379 17.28 -31.71 5.12
N GLU A 380 18.34 -32.53 5.07
CA GLU A 380 18.25 -33.92 4.62
C GLU A 380 17.75 -34.84 5.73
N LYS A 381 16.92 -35.82 5.35
CA LYS A 381 16.45 -36.83 6.30
C LYS A 381 17.58 -37.77 6.76
N SER A 382 17.72 -37.96 8.07
CA SER A 382 18.69 -38.87 8.62
C SER A 382 18.40 -40.31 8.19
N GLY A 383 19.37 -40.92 7.48
CA GLY A 383 19.31 -42.30 7.03
C GLY A 383 19.67 -43.32 8.10
N PHE A 384 19.37 -43.09 9.37
CA PHE A 384 19.75 -43.96 10.48
C PHE A 384 19.25 -45.42 10.30
N LEU A 385 18.00 -45.58 9.85
CA LEU A 385 17.43 -46.90 9.54
C LEU A 385 18.15 -47.57 8.35
N THR A 386 18.50 -46.83 7.31
CA THR A 386 19.26 -47.37 6.16
C THR A 386 20.67 -47.80 6.56
N LYS A 387 21.35 -47.04 7.43
CA LYS A 387 22.66 -47.43 7.98
C LYS A 387 22.58 -48.68 8.86
N ILE A 388 21.54 -48.80 9.69
CA ILE A 388 21.31 -50.02 10.48
C ILE A 388 21.08 -51.25 9.56
N VAL A 389 20.23 -51.11 8.55
CA VAL A 389 19.96 -52.15 7.57
C VAL A 389 21.24 -52.54 6.81
N GLN A 390 22.06 -51.58 6.40
CA GLN A 390 23.36 -51.86 5.76
C GLN A 390 24.32 -52.60 6.70
N ILE A 391 24.42 -52.18 7.97
CA ILE A 391 25.26 -52.87 8.97
C ILE A 391 24.78 -54.31 9.20
N LEU A 392 23.47 -54.53 9.34
CA LEU A 392 22.89 -55.87 9.49
C LEU A 392 23.14 -56.74 8.25
N LEU A 393 23.09 -56.17 7.06
CA LEU A 393 23.39 -56.86 5.80
C LEU A 393 24.87 -57.27 5.72
N ILE A 394 25.77 -56.39 6.16
CA ILE A 394 27.21 -56.68 6.25
C ILE A 394 27.47 -57.77 7.27
N ILE A 395 26.86 -57.73 8.44
CA ILE A 395 26.98 -58.78 9.48
C ILE A 395 26.46 -60.11 8.93
N LEU A 396 25.35 -60.11 8.21
CA LEU A 396 24.77 -61.34 7.61
C LEU A 396 25.71 -61.92 6.55
N ILE A 397 26.30 -61.07 5.69
CA ILE A 397 27.29 -61.50 4.69
C ILE A 397 28.55 -62.09 5.37
N LEU A 398 29.07 -61.46 6.40
CA LEU A 398 30.20 -61.94 7.15
C LEU A 398 29.90 -63.27 7.85
N PHE A 399 28.67 -63.45 8.39
CA PHE A 399 28.22 -64.70 8.98
C PHE A 399 28.15 -65.84 7.93
N PHE A 400 27.62 -65.57 6.73
CA PHE A 400 27.61 -66.58 5.65
C PHE A 400 29.03 -66.96 5.16
N LEU A 401 29.92 -65.97 5.03
CA LEU A 401 31.33 -66.18 4.67
C LEU A 401 32.04 -67.00 5.75
N TYR A 402 31.83 -66.68 7.01
CA TYR A 402 32.36 -67.50 8.15
C TYR A 402 31.88 -68.97 8.08
N LYS A 403 30.59 -69.15 7.82
CA LYS A 403 30.01 -70.52 7.68
C LYS A 403 30.60 -71.29 6.50
N LEU A 404 30.81 -70.63 5.39
CA LEU A 404 31.40 -71.21 4.17
C LEU A 404 32.88 -71.59 4.32
N LEU A 405 33.64 -70.84 5.11
CA LEU A 405 35.09 -71.06 5.32
C LEU A 405 35.38 -71.98 6.45
N PHE A 406 34.52 -72.09 7.46
CA PHE A 406 34.83 -72.84 8.69
C PHE A 406 33.85 -73.99 8.99
N GLU A 407 32.77 -74.23 8.23
CA GLU A 407 31.97 -75.42 8.33
C GLU A 407 32.74 -76.60 7.67
N ASP A 408 33.19 -77.54 8.48
CA ASP A 408 33.94 -78.72 8.05
C ASP A 408 33.21 -79.55 6.97
N HIS A 409 33.91 -79.81 5.88
CA HIS A 409 33.44 -80.78 4.90
C HIS A 409 33.26 -82.16 5.60
N PRO A 410 32.14 -82.84 5.38
CA PRO A 410 31.96 -84.19 5.97
C PRO A 410 33.04 -85.15 5.45
N LYS A 411 33.86 -85.67 6.39
CA LYS A 411 34.86 -86.71 6.09
C LYS A 411 34.20 -87.82 5.34
N LYS A 412 34.58 -88.11 4.08
CA LYS A 412 34.22 -89.33 3.32
C LYS A 412 34.69 -90.55 4.09
N LYS A 413 33.82 -91.39 4.66
CA LYS A 413 34.10 -92.71 5.19
C LYS A 413 34.50 -93.62 4.04
N TYR A 414 35.82 -93.96 3.94
CA TYR A 414 36.31 -95.03 3.09
C TYR A 414 35.80 -96.38 3.63
N ARG A 415 34.94 -97.11 2.91
CA ARG A 415 34.50 -98.48 3.14
C ARG A 415 35.61 -99.43 2.64
N ARG A 416 36.42 -100.03 3.55
CA ARG A 416 37.34 -101.14 3.25
C ARG A 416 36.51 -102.32 2.78
N LYS A 417 36.68 -102.76 1.54
CA LYS A 417 36.26 -104.08 1.08
C LYS A 417 37.28 -105.12 1.59
N ASN A 418 36.87 -105.98 2.55
CA ASN A 418 37.58 -107.19 2.81
C ASN A 418 37.20 -108.20 1.73
N ASN A 419 38.18 -108.65 0.97
CA ASN A 419 38.14 -109.89 0.20
C ASN A 419 38.65 -111.00 1.08
N PHE A 420 37.85 -112.07 1.34
CA PHE A 420 38.23 -113.38 1.66
C PHE A 420 37.49 -114.37 0.72
N TYR A 421 38.30 -115.16 0.00
CA TYR A 421 38.04 -116.37 -0.79
C TYR A 421 36.76 -116.46 -1.60
#